data_b814496a85284b380bd6395542f3ecd7
#
_entry.id   b814496a85284b380bd6395542f3ecd7
#
_cell.length_a   1.000
_cell.length_b   1.000
_cell.length_c   1.000
_cell.angle_alpha   90.00
_cell.angle_beta   90.00
_cell.angle_gamma   90.00
#
_symmetry.space_group_name_H-M   'P 1'
#
loop_
_entity.id
_entity.type
_entity.pdbx_description
1 polymer ?
#
loop_
_entity_poly.entity_id
_entity_poly.type
_entity_poly.pdbx_seq_one_letter_code
_entity_poly.pdbx_strand_id
1 'polypeptide(L)'
;NILPWGLIVGGEELHSNHHAFPASARFSSKWWEFELGWAYIRLLSLLGLANVRRVAPQRAVVLDDKDTVDLETVRAVVRNRMYVMASYARDVIRPVLRQQRKQCDSSCKQALRRARGLLIRDTALINERARERLDQILARFNDLKIVYQYRLKLQSIWSGKSTGQESLRESLQEWCQQAEATGIAALQEFSRHLRGYSLQPT
;
A
#
# COMPACT_ATOMS: atom_id res chain seq x y z
N ASN A 1 13.10 10.38 -4.09
CA ASN A 1 12.91 11.34 -5.20
C ASN A 1 13.55 12.67 -4.78
N ILE A 2 14.47 13.17 -5.58
CA ILE A 2 15.18 14.43 -5.34
C ILE A 2 14.57 15.48 -6.27
N LEU A 3 13.68 16.32 -5.76
CA LEU A 3 13.09 17.46 -6.46
C LEU A 3 13.82 18.75 -6.04
N PRO A 4 14.07 19.70 -6.92
CA PRO A 4 13.61 19.92 -8.32
C PRO A 4 14.64 19.61 -9.41
N TRP A 5 15.72 18.89 -9.13
CA TRP A 5 16.88 18.68 -10.02
C TRP A 5 16.68 17.66 -11.14
N GLY A 6 15.49 17.09 -11.27
CA GLY A 6 15.14 16.06 -12.25
C GLY A 6 15.38 16.42 -13.70
N LEU A 7 15.36 17.70 -14.02
CA LEU A 7 15.61 18.20 -15.38
C LEU A 7 17.09 17.99 -15.81
N ILE A 8 18.01 17.94 -14.84
CA ILE A 8 19.46 17.83 -15.08
C ILE A 8 19.94 16.39 -15.08
N VAL A 9 19.27 15.51 -14.34
CA VAL A 9 19.69 14.13 -14.11
C VAL A 9 18.94 13.10 -15.01
N GLY A 10 18.06 13.57 -15.89
CA GLY A 10 17.45 12.75 -16.94
C GLY A 10 16.45 11.69 -16.45
N GLY A 11 15.83 11.85 -15.26
CA GLY A 11 14.79 10.95 -14.75
C GLY A 11 15.23 10.03 -13.58
N GLU A 12 16.51 9.99 -13.25
CA GLU A 12 17.05 9.20 -12.12
C GLU A 12 16.52 9.67 -10.75
N GLU A 13 15.99 10.86 -10.64
CA GLU A 13 15.38 11.42 -9.42
C GLU A 13 14.12 10.69 -8.99
N LEU A 14 13.45 9.99 -9.91
CA LEU A 14 12.25 9.18 -9.66
C LEU A 14 12.55 7.71 -9.40
N HIS A 15 13.79 7.38 -9.04
CA HIS A 15 14.29 6.03 -8.82
C HIS A 15 13.44 5.20 -7.84
N SER A 16 12.95 5.82 -6.78
CA SER A 16 12.03 5.16 -5.83
C SER A 16 10.72 4.72 -6.49
N ASN A 17 10.19 5.51 -7.43
CA ASN A 17 8.98 5.18 -8.18
C ASN A 17 9.26 4.09 -9.21
N HIS A 18 10.43 4.12 -9.86
CA HIS A 18 10.90 3.08 -10.76
C HIS A 18 10.99 1.73 -10.05
N HIS A 19 11.60 1.66 -8.87
CA HIS A 19 11.64 0.43 -8.09
C HIS A 19 10.27 -0.08 -7.64
N ALA A 20 9.34 0.85 -7.37
CA ALA A 20 7.96 0.47 -7.02
C ALA A 20 7.19 -0.11 -8.22
N PHE A 21 7.47 0.37 -9.43
CA PHE A 21 6.79 -0.01 -10.67
C PHE A 21 7.77 -0.18 -11.84
N PRO A 22 8.65 -1.20 -11.81
CA PRO A 22 9.75 -1.33 -12.78
C PRO A 22 9.29 -1.56 -14.23
N ALA A 23 8.05 -1.99 -14.44
CA ALA A 23 7.46 -2.22 -15.76
C ALA A 23 6.67 -1.02 -16.29
N SER A 24 6.69 0.13 -15.61
CA SER A 24 5.98 1.33 -16.04
C SER A 24 6.81 2.15 -17.01
N ALA A 25 6.17 2.63 -18.09
CA ALA A 25 6.77 3.61 -18.99
C ALA A 25 6.80 5.04 -18.38
N ARG A 26 6.04 5.28 -17.33
CA ARG A 26 5.99 6.53 -16.59
C ARG A 26 6.42 6.29 -15.15
N PHE A 27 7.38 7.06 -14.66
CA PHE A 27 7.88 6.99 -13.27
C PHE A 27 7.27 8.07 -12.38
N SER A 28 6.84 9.20 -12.97
CA SER A 28 6.15 10.25 -12.21
C SER A 28 4.79 9.76 -11.72
N SER A 29 4.55 9.86 -10.40
CA SER A 29 3.28 9.49 -9.77
C SER A 29 2.41 10.70 -9.40
N LYS A 30 3.02 11.90 -9.34
CA LYS A 30 2.34 13.14 -8.97
C LYS A 30 2.40 14.13 -10.14
N TRP A 31 1.42 15.02 -10.22
CA TRP A 31 1.31 15.99 -11.32
C TRP A 31 2.47 17.00 -11.39
N TRP A 32 3.15 17.23 -10.26
CA TRP A 32 4.32 18.14 -10.18
C TRP A 32 5.67 17.43 -10.36
N GLU A 33 5.68 16.11 -10.51
CA GLU A 33 6.86 15.34 -10.83
C GLU A 33 7.06 15.38 -12.34
N PHE A 34 7.88 16.35 -12.83
CA PHE A 34 8.20 16.42 -14.25
C PHE A 34 9.18 15.30 -14.61
N GLU A 35 8.90 14.58 -15.67
CA GLU A 35 9.69 13.47 -16.18
C GLU A 35 9.97 13.67 -17.67
N LEU A 36 11.21 13.96 -17.99
CA LEU A 36 11.64 14.23 -19.37
C LEU A 36 11.46 13.00 -20.27
N GLY A 37 11.80 11.80 -19.76
CA GLY A 37 11.63 10.53 -20.47
C GLY A 37 10.17 10.27 -20.87
N TRP A 38 9.24 10.54 -19.97
CA TRP A 38 7.81 10.42 -20.26
C TRP A 38 7.33 11.43 -21.30
N ALA A 39 7.85 12.65 -21.27
CA ALA A 39 7.54 13.66 -22.28
C ALA A 39 7.96 13.22 -23.69
N TYR A 40 9.17 12.65 -23.83
CA TYR A 40 9.64 12.06 -25.10
C TYR A 40 8.78 10.88 -25.55
N ILE A 41 8.45 9.94 -24.65
CA ILE A 41 7.60 8.80 -24.98
C ILE A 41 6.22 9.28 -25.48
N ARG A 42 5.64 10.29 -24.83
CA ARG A 42 4.38 10.89 -25.26
C ARG A 42 4.48 11.53 -26.65
N LEU A 43 5.54 12.29 -26.93
CA LEU A 43 5.77 12.89 -28.23
C LEU A 43 5.90 11.82 -29.32
N LEU A 44 6.72 10.80 -29.10
CA LEU A 44 6.89 9.68 -30.03
C LEU A 44 5.59 8.90 -30.24
N SER A 45 4.78 8.73 -29.18
CA SER A 45 3.48 8.09 -29.29
C SER A 45 2.48 8.90 -30.11
N LEU A 46 2.49 10.24 -30.00
CA LEU A 46 1.67 11.13 -30.83
C LEU A 46 2.07 11.05 -32.31
N LEU A 47 3.35 10.83 -32.60
CA LEU A 47 3.85 10.66 -33.97
C LEU A 47 3.66 9.22 -34.50
N GLY A 48 3.05 8.32 -33.74
CA GLY A 48 2.88 6.91 -34.12
C GLY A 48 4.16 6.07 -34.09
N LEU A 49 5.27 6.62 -33.58
CA LEU A 49 6.58 5.99 -33.52
C LEU A 49 6.81 5.14 -32.27
N ALA A 50 5.96 5.27 -31.24
CA ALA A 50 6.03 4.47 -30.00
C ALA A 50 4.64 4.05 -29.55
N ASN A 51 4.55 2.83 -28.99
CA ASN A 51 3.34 2.33 -28.36
C ASN A 51 3.60 2.09 -26.88
N VAL A 52 2.86 2.79 -26.02
CA VAL A 52 2.98 2.66 -24.56
C VAL A 52 2.22 1.43 -24.09
N ARG A 53 2.95 0.38 -23.71
CA ARG A 53 2.35 -0.88 -23.24
C ARG A 53 1.80 -0.80 -21.82
N ARG A 54 2.41 -0.01 -20.93
CA ARG A 54 2.03 0.04 -19.53
C ARG A 54 2.43 1.37 -18.88
N VAL A 55 1.47 1.97 -18.19
CA VAL A 55 1.68 3.12 -17.29
C VAL A 55 1.20 2.71 -15.91
N ALA A 56 2.03 2.84 -14.90
CA ALA A 56 1.66 2.63 -13.49
C ALA A 56 1.69 3.97 -12.73
N PRO A 57 0.98 4.09 -11.62
CA PRO A 57 0.02 3.11 -11.17
C PRO A 57 -1.24 3.13 -12.05
N GLN A 58 -1.63 1.99 -12.56
CA GLN A 58 -3.03 1.85 -12.98
C GLN A 58 -3.82 2.03 -11.69
N ARG A 59 -4.55 3.13 -11.58
CA ARG A 59 -5.43 3.36 -10.44
C ARG A 59 -6.37 2.17 -10.38
N ALA A 60 -6.28 1.37 -9.31
CA ALA A 60 -7.34 0.43 -9.04
C ALA A 60 -8.59 1.28 -8.83
N VAL A 61 -9.60 1.07 -9.65
CA VAL A 61 -10.92 1.65 -9.43
C VAL A 61 -11.55 0.82 -8.34
N VAL A 62 -12.01 1.47 -7.29
CA VAL A 62 -12.82 0.82 -6.27
C VAL A 62 -14.24 0.83 -6.82
N LEU A 63 -14.75 -0.33 -7.19
CA LEU A 63 -16.16 -0.55 -7.48
C LEU A 63 -16.84 -0.80 -6.13
N ASP A 64 -17.66 0.15 -5.70
CA ASP A 64 -18.21 0.19 -4.32
C ASP A 64 -19.16 -0.96 -3.95
N ASP A 65 -19.47 -1.91 -4.83
CA ASP A 65 -20.59 -2.85 -4.65
C ASP A 65 -20.20 -4.34 -4.77
N LYS A 66 -18.94 -4.70 -4.45
CA LYS A 66 -18.54 -6.11 -4.44
C LYS A 66 -18.54 -6.71 -3.03
N ASP A 67 -19.45 -7.66 -2.79
CA ASP A 67 -19.48 -8.41 -1.53
C ASP A 67 -18.43 -9.53 -1.46
N THR A 68 -17.90 -9.97 -2.60
CA THR A 68 -16.97 -11.09 -2.70
C THR A 68 -15.71 -10.71 -3.47
N VAL A 69 -14.59 -11.34 -3.08
CA VAL A 69 -13.31 -11.25 -3.79
C VAL A 69 -13.34 -12.16 -5.00
N ASP A 70 -13.16 -11.59 -6.19
CA ASP A 70 -13.00 -12.33 -7.45
C ASP A 70 -11.52 -12.39 -7.90
N LEU A 71 -11.24 -13.14 -8.96
CA LEU A 71 -9.88 -13.28 -9.49
C LEU A 71 -9.32 -11.96 -10.05
N GLU A 72 -10.20 -11.07 -10.51
CA GLU A 72 -9.81 -9.73 -10.97
C GLU A 72 -9.32 -8.89 -9.80
N THR A 73 -10.05 -8.90 -8.68
CA THR A 73 -9.64 -8.26 -7.43
C THR A 73 -8.27 -8.76 -6.96
N VAL A 74 -8.06 -10.09 -6.96
CA VAL A 74 -6.75 -10.67 -6.58
C VAL A 74 -5.64 -10.14 -7.48
N ARG A 75 -5.84 -10.14 -8.81
CA ARG A 75 -4.86 -9.62 -9.77
C ARG A 75 -4.58 -8.13 -9.54
N ALA A 76 -5.63 -7.34 -9.27
CA ALA A 76 -5.53 -5.91 -8.99
C ALA A 76 -4.73 -5.65 -7.70
N VAL A 77 -5.05 -6.38 -6.62
CA VAL A 77 -4.39 -6.26 -5.30
C VAL A 77 -2.93 -6.67 -5.37
N VAL A 78 -2.62 -7.85 -5.94
CA VAL A 78 -1.24 -8.35 -6.05
C VAL A 78 -0.39 -7.43 -6.94
N ARG A 79 -0.94 -6.95 -8.05
CA ARG A 79 -0.25 -6.03 -8.96
C ARG A 79 0.04 -4.68 -8.31
N ASN A 80 -0.88 -4.20 -7.46
CA ASN A 80 -0.77 -2.92 -6.77
C ASN A 80 -0.40 -3.07 -5.28
N ARG A 81 0.21 -4.18 -4.88
CA ARG A 81 0.52 -4.51 -3.48
C ARG A 81 1.18 -3.37 -2.68
N MET A 82 2.09 -2.62 -3.29
CA MET A 82 2.75 -1.48 -2.64
C MET A 82 1.75 -0.36 -2.34
N TYR A 83 0.85 -0.09 -3.29
CA TYR A 83 -0.21 0.89 -3.10
C TYR A 83 -1.21 0.43 -2.04
N VAL A 84 -1.60 -0.84 -2.05
CA VAL A 84 -2.48 -1.46 -1.04
C VAL A 84 -1.87 -1.33 0.35
N MET A 85 -0.58 -1.62 0.52
CA MET A 85 0.10 -1.46 1.81
C MET A 85 0.22 0.01 2.24
N ALA A 86 0.43 0.92 1.30
CA ALA A 86 0.44 2.37 1.59
C ALA A 86 -0.95 2.89 1.98
N SER A 87 -2.01 2.42 1.32
CA SER A 87 -3.40 2.76 1.70
C SER A 87 -3.76 2.15 3.05
N TYR A 88 -3.36 0.91 3.33
CA TYR A 88 -3.54 0.31 4.66
C TYR A 88 -2.90 1.16 5.78
N ALA A 89 -1.68 1.62 5.54
CA ALA A 89 -1.01 2.50 6.51
C ALA A 89 -1.74 3.84 6.70
N ARG A 90 -2.32 4.40 5.63
CA ARG A 90 -3.05 5.67 5.64
C ARG A 90 -4.44 5.52 6.24
N ASP A 91 -5.17 4.48 5.87
CA ASP A 91 -6.61 4.37 6.09
C ASP A 91 -6.94 3.49 7.32
N VAL A 92 -6.01 2.62 7.76
CA VAL A 92 -6.18 1.77 8.95
C VAL A 92 -5.25 2.21 10.09
N ILE A 93 -3.92 2.15 9.88
CA ILE A 93 -2.97 2.38 10.98
C ILE A 93 -3.05 3.81 11.51
N ARG A 94 -3.10 4.81 10.63
CA ARG A 94 -3.12 6.22 11.06
C ARG A 94 -4.39 6.62 11.82
N PRO A 95 -5.62 6.25 11.40
CA PRO A 95 -6.83 6.53 12.17
C PRO A 95 -6.81 5.88 13.55
N VAL A 96 -6.45 4.58 13.64
CA VAL A 96 -6.36 3.89 14.94
C VAL A 96 -5.32 4.55 15.85
N LEU A 97 -4.13 4.89 15.33
CA LEU A 97 -3.14 5.66 16.09
C LEU A 97 -3.67 7.01 16.58
N ARG A 98 -4.43 7.73 15.75
CA ARG A 98 -5.03 9.01 16.15
C ARG A 98 -6.04 8.83 17.29
N GLN A 99 -6.86 7.78 17.21
CA GLN A 99 -7.85 7.45 18.23
C GLN A 99 -7.15 7.12 19.55
N GLN A 100 -6.16 6.25 19.55
CA GLN A 100 -5.41 5.89 20.76
C GLN A 100 -4.69 7.11 21.39
N ARG A 101 -4.15 7.99 20.55
CA ARG A 101 -3.49 9.23 21.03
C ARG A 101 -4.42 10.21 21.72
N LYS A 102 -5.73 10.22 21.41
CA LYS A 102 -6.70 11.09 22.11
C LYS A 102 -6.88 10.69 23.56
N GLN A 103 -6.70 9.42 23.88
CA GLN A 103 -6.90 8.84 25.22
C GLN A 103 -5.60 8.77 26.05
N CYS A 104 -4.50 9.31 25.53
CA CYS A 104 -3.16 9.21 26.12
C CYS A 104 -2.70 10.53 26.77
N ASP A 105 -1.83 10.39 27.78
CA ASP A 105 -1.01 11.47 28.33
C ASP A 105 0.12 11.90 27.37
N SER A 106 0.92 12.90 27.77
CA SER A 106 1.99 13.45 26.93
C SER A 106 3.10 12.42 26.62
N SER A 107 3.47 11.61 27.62
CA SER A 107 4.53 10.58 27.45
C SER A 107 4.09 9.48 26.49
N CYS A 108 2.88 9.01 26.64
CA CYS A 108 2.26 8.05 25.77
C CYS A 108 2.09 8.58 24.33
N LYS A 109 1.68 9.82 24.15
CA LYS A 109 1.61 10.47 22.83
C LYS A 109 2.95 10.48 22.11
N GLN A 110 4.04 10.72 22.85
CA GLN A 110 5.39 10.70 22.29
C GLN A 110 5.81 9.28 21.87
N ALA A 111 5.50 8.26 22.69
CA ALA A 111 5.75 6.86 22.36
C ALA A 111 5.03 6.44 21.09
N LEU A 112 3.73 6.77 20.96
CA LEU A 112 2.92 6.48 19.76
C LEU A 112 3.40 7.23 18.51
N ARG A 113 3.97 8.44 18.65
CA ARG A 113 4.61 9.15 17.53
C ARG A 113 5.81 8.39 16.99
N ARG A 114 6.66 7.88 17.88
CA ARG A 114 7.85 7.09 17.50
C ARG A 114 7.47 5.74 16.91
N ALA A 115 6.42 5.09 17.44
CA ALA A 115 5.92 3.81 16.95
C ALA A 115 5.34 3.88 15.53
N ARG A 116 4.82 5.04 15.09
CA ARG A 116 4.21 5.19 13.75
C ARG A 116 5.11 4.69 12.63
N GLY A 117 6.41 5.02 12.69
CA GLY A 117 7.37 4.56 11.69
C GLY A 117 7.57 3.05 11.71
N LEU A 118 7.56 2.44 12.91
CA LEU A 118 7.75 1.00 13.08
C LEU A 118 6.54 0.18 12.62
N LEU A 119 5.33 0.67 12.88
CA LEU A 119 4.08 0.03 12.46
C LEU A 119 3.91 -0.03 10.93
N ILE A 120 4.56 0.87 10.19
CA ILE A 120 4.45 0.96 8.73
C ILE A 120 5.65 0.30 8.03
N ARG A 121 6.82 0.28 8.68
CA ARG A 121 8.06 -0.24 8.11
C ARG A 121 7.96 -1.75 7.86
N ASP A 122 8.70 -2.23 6.86
CA ASP A 122 8.87 -3.66 6.64
C ASP A 122 9.57 -4.31 7.84
N THR A 123 9.07 -5.46 8.27
CA THR A 123 9.60 -6.20 9.43
C THR A 123 11.05 -6.62 9.24
N ALA A 124 11.47 -6.90 8.00
CA ALA A 124 12.85 -7.22 7.66
C ALA A 124 13.84 -6.05 7.90
N LEU A 125 13.32 -4.80 7.93
CA LEU A 125 14.12 -3.60 8.14
C LEU A 125 14.08 -3.09 9.59
N ILE A 126 13.46 -3.83 10.50
CA ILE A 126 13.36 -3.48 11.92
C ILE A 126 14.45 -4.21 12.70
N ASN A 127 15.36 -3.45 13.34
CA ASN A 127 16.37 -4.02 14.23
C ASN A 127 15.74 -4.47 15.56
N GLU A 128 16.46 -5.30 16.32
CA GLU A 128 15.97 -5.94 17.56
C GLU A 128 15.46 -4.91 18.59
N ARG A 129 16.21 -3.84 18.84
CA ARG A 129 15.80 -2.77 19.78
C ARG A 129 14.51 -2.05 19.35
N ALA A 130 14.27 -1.92 18.05
CA ALA A 130 13.04 -1.32 17.53
C ALA A 130 11.88 -2.30 17.61
N ARG A 131 12.13 -3.60 17.46
CA ARG A 131 11.15 -4.69 17.64
C ARG A 131 10.65 -4.72 19.07
N GLU A 132 11.55 -4.76 20.06
CA GLU A 132 11.18 -4.71 21.48
C GLU A 132 10.29 -3.50 21.83
N ARG A 133 10.63 -2.31 21.29
CA ARG A 133 9.79 -1.11 21.48
C ARG A 133 8.42 -1.24 20.84
N LEU A 134 8.36 -1.85 19.66
CA LEU A 134 7.09 -2.11 18.97
C LEU A 134 6.24 -3.08 19.79
N ASP A 135 6.83 -4.17 20.29
CA ASP A 135 6.12 -5.17 21.08
C ASP A 135 5.58 -4.59 22.39
N GLN A 136 6.34 -3.74 23.07
CA GLN A 136 5.88 -3.01 24.27
C GLN A 136 4.65 -2.14 23.97
N ILE A 137 4.64 -1.48 22.82
CA ILE A 137 3.50 -0.63 22.41
C ILE A 137 2.30 -1.50 22.02
N LEU A 138 2.52 -2.58 21.27
CA LEU A 138 1.46 -3.51 20.88
C LEU A 138 0.85 -4.22 22.09
N ALA A 139 1.64 -4.51 23.12
CA ALA A 139 1.16 -5.07 24.37
C ALA A 139 0.22 -4.12 25.14
N ARG A 140 0.46 -2.81 25.03
CA ARG A 140 -0.34 -1.78 25.71
C ARG A 140 -1.63 -1.42 24.96
N PHE A 141 -1.65 -1.52 23.64
CA PHE A 141 -2.75 -1.07 22.78
C PHE A 141 -3.30 -2.19 21.92
N ASN A 142 -4.38 -2.83 22.39
CA ASN A 142 -4.96 -3.99 21.72
C ASN A 142 -5.40 -3.70 20.27
N ASP A 143 -6.06 -2.56 20.01
CA ASP A 143 -6.48 -2.22 18.65
C ASP A 143 -5.29 -2.06 17.69
N LEU A 144 -4.17 -1.46 18.16
CA LEU A 144 -2.94 -1.36 17.38
C LEU A 144 -2.32 -2.73 17.12
N LYS A 145 -2.38 -3.63 18.11
CA LYS A 145 -1.92 -5.01 17.96
C LYS A 145 -2.71 -5.73 16.87
N ILE A 146 -4.04 -5.64 16.92
CA ILE A 146 -4.93 -6.25 15.94
C ILE A 146 -4.62 -5.71 14.54
N VAL A 147 -4.65 -4.39 14.33
CA VAL A 147 -4.41 -3.82 12.99
C VAL A 147 -2.99 -4.12 12.48
N TYR A 148 -2.00 -4.24 13.36
CA TYR A 148 -0.65 -4.63 12.97
C TYR A 148 -0.60 -6.09 12.53
N GLN A 149 -1.25 -7.01 13.25
CA GLN A 149 -1.36 -8.42 12.87
C GLN A 149 -2.07 -8.59 11.51
N TYR A 150 -3.17 -7.84 11.28
CA TYR A 150 -3.87 -7.86 9.99
C TYR A 150 -3.02 -7.30 8.85
N ARG A 151 -2.17 -6.30 9.13
CA ARG A 151 -1.17 -5.84 8.16
C ARG A 151 -0.22 -6.96 7.75
N LEU A 152 0.32 -7.69 8.72
CA LEU A 152 1.25 -8.80 8.45
C LEU A 152 0.57 -9.95 7.72
N LYS A 153 -0.66 -10.32 8.11
CA LYS A 153 -1.47 -11.31 7.41
C LYS A 153 -1.72 -10.90 5.96
N LEU A 154 -2.09 -9.64 5.71
CA LEU A 154 -2.30 -9.14 4.35
C LEU A 154 -1.01 -9.20 3.53
N GLN A 155 0.13 -8.83 4.11
CA GLN A 155 1.43 -8.92 3.45
C GLN A 155 1.82 -10.37 3.13
N SER A 156 1.51 -11.33 3.99
CA SER A 156 1.85 -12.75 3.79
C SER A 156 1.09 -13.38 2.63
N ILE A 157 -0.10 -12.91 2.28
CA ILE A 157 -0.92 -13.44 1.17
C ILE A 157 -0.15 -13.46 -0.14
N TRP A 158 0.62 -12.39 -0.46
CA TRP A 158 1.40 -12.31 -1.70
C TRP A 158 2.90 -12.55 -1.54
N SER A 159 3.38 -12.81 -0.30
CA SER A 159 4.79 -13.14 -0.03
C SER A 159 5.04 -14.64 -0.05
N GLY A 160 3.98 -15.46 -0.02
CA GLY A 160 4.06 -16.91 -0.04
C GLY A 160 4.59 -17.45 -1.36
N LYS A 161 5.43 -18.51 -1.29
CA LYS A 161 5.93 -19.21 -2.47
C LYS A 161 4.80 -19.99 -3.13
N SER A 162 4.50 -19.67 -4.39
CA SER A 162 3.65 -20.42 -5.33
C SER A 162 2.28 -20.87 -4.81
N THR A 163 1.44 -19.96 -4.44
CA THR A 163 0.01 -20.24 -4.28
C THR A 163 -0.69 -19.94 -5.61
N GLY A 164 -1.51 -20.86 -6.09
CA GLY A 164 -2.34 -20.64 -7.27
C GLY A 164 -3.29 -19.43 -7.08
N GLN A 165 -3.78 -18.85 -8.16
CA GLN A 165 -4.67 -17.68 -8.09
C GLN A 165 -5.93 -17.92 -7.24
N GLU A 166 -6.44 -19.14 -7.23
CA GLU A 166 -7.61 -19.53 -6.44
C GLU A 166 -7.31 -19.51 -4.94
N SER A 167 -6.18 -20.08 -4.53
CA SER A 167 -5.76 -20.04 -3.12
C SER A 167 -5.51 -18.60 -2.61
N LEU A 168 -5.01 -17.72 -3.49
CA LEU A 168 -4.88 -16.29 -3.17
C LEU A 168 -6.25 -15.63 -3.01
N ARG A 169 -7.24 -16.01 -3.84
CA ARG A 169 -8.61 -15.51 -3.74
C ARG A 169 -9.24 -15.91 -2.41
N GLU A 170 -9.14 -17.18 -2.06
CA GLU A 170 -9.66 -17.71 -0.79
C GLU A 170 -9.00 -17.01 0.41
N SER A 171 -7.67 -16.90 0.41
CA SER A 171 -6.93 -16.24 1.48
C SER A 171 -7.30 -14.76 1.63
N LEU A 172 -7.52 -14.06 0.52
CA LEU A 172 -7.92 -12.65 0.53
C LEU A 172 -9.38 -12.50 1.01
N GLN A 173 -10.27 -13.38 0.57
CA GLN A 173 -11.67 -13.43 1.03
C GLN A 173 -11.74 -13.69 2.55
N GLU A 174 -11.00 -14.68 3.04
CA GLU A 174 -10.91 -14.99 4.46
C GLU A 174 -10.37 -13.82 5.26
N TRP A 175 -9.32 -13.16 4.75
CA TRP A 175 -8.76 -11.95 5.36
C TRP A 175 -9.82 -10.86 5.51
N CYS A 176 -10.61 -10.60 4.46
CA CYS A 176 -11.68 -9.61 4.47
C CYS A 176 -12.75 -9.95 5.53
N GLN A 177 -13.22 -11.18 5.56
CA GLN A 177 -14.22 -11.64 6.55
C GLN A 177 -13.71 -11.49 7.98
N GLN A 178 -12.48 -11.94 8.23
CA GLN A 178 -11.85 -11.81 9.55
C GLN A 178 -11.65 -10.34 9.95
N ALA A 179 -11.26 -9.46 9.02
CA ALA A 179 -11.07 -8.04 9.26
C ALA A 179 -12.38 -7.36 9.67
N GLU A 180 -13.48 -7.70 9.02
CA GLU A 180 -14.82 -7.20 9.34
C GLU A 180 -15.32 -7.67 10.69
N ALA A 181 -15.03 -8.91 11.06
CA ALA A 181 -15.40 -9.49 12.35
C ALA A 181 -14.67 -8.85 13.56
N THR A 182 -13.59 -8.08 13.34
CA THR A 182 -12.85 -7.41 14.43
C THR A 182 -13.62 -6.30 15.12
N GLY A 183 -14.64 -5.73 14.48
CA GLY A 183 -15.36 -4.56 14.97
C GLY A 183 -14.59 -3.23 14.87
N ILE A 184 -13.36 -3.22 14.34
CA ILE A 184 -12.56 -2.00 14.13
C ILE A 184 -13.01 -1.33 12.84
N ALA A 185 -13.70 -0.19 12.94
CA ALA A 185 -14.29 0.52 11.80
C ALA A 185 -13.31 0.75 10.64
N ALA A 186 -12.06 1.12 10.93
CA ALA A 186 -11.04 1.33 9.92
C ALA A 186 -10.67 0.05 9.14
N LEU A 187 -10.68 -1.13 9.80
CA LEU A 187 -10.47 -2.42 9.13
C LEU A 187 -11.66 -2.82 8.28
N GLN A 188 -12.88 -2.59 8.77
CA GLN A 188 -14.11 -2.88 8.05
C GLN A 188 -14.23 -2.06 6.77
N GLU A 189 -13.94 -0.75 6.86
CA GLU A 189 -13.95 0.15 5.71
C GLU A 189 -12.87 -0.24 4.70
N PHE A 190 -11.65 -0.52 5.16
CA PHE A 190 -10.56 -0.95 4.29
C PHE A 190 -10.88 -2.28 3.59
N SER A 191 -11.51 -3.24 4.29
CA SER A 191 -11.92 -4.52 3.73
C SER A 191 -12.92 -4.35 2.60
N ARG A 192 -13.94 -3.49 2.78
CA ARG A 192 -14.92 -3.16 1.74
C ARG A 192 -14.25 -2.56 0.51
N HIS A 193 -13.36 -1.58 0.69
CA HIS A 193 -12.59 -1.01 -0.40
C HIS A 193 -11.72 -2.04 -1.11
N LEU A 194 -11.08 -2.95 -0.35
CA LEU A 194 -10.20 -3.97 -0.91
C LEU A 194 -10.95 -4.94 -1.83
N ARG A 195 -12.18 -5.33 -1.49
CA ARG A 195 -13.05 -6.17 -2.34
C ARG A 195 -13.43 -5.47 -3.65
N GLY A 196 -13.62 -4.16 -3.60
CA GLY A 196 -13.95 -3.35 -4.77
C GLY A 196 -12.78 -3.08 -5.73
N TYR A 197 -11.54 -3.51 -5.41
CA TYR A 197 -10.40 -3.27 -6.30
C TYR A 197 -10.57 -3.97 -7.65
N SER A 198 -10.53 -3.19 -8.71
CA SER A 198 -10.56 -3.65 -10.10
C SER A 198 -9.44 -2.98 -10.90
N LEU A 199 -8.92 -3.66 -11.92
CA LEU A 199 -8.00 -3.06 -12.88
C LEU A 199 -8.84 -2.24 -13.87
N GLN A 200 -8.50 -0.96 -14.06
CA GLN A 200 -9.09 -0.21 -15.16
C GLN A 200 -8.82 -0.93 -16.48
N PRO A 201 -9.85 -1.15 -17.32
CA PRO A 201 -9.60 -1.58 -18.68
C PRO A 201 -8.71 -0.52 -19.37
N THR A 202 -7.63 -0.98 -20.00
CA THR A 202 -6.70 -0.15 -20.79
C THR A 202 -7.34 0.27 -22.10
#